data_bcc47719222169cef300ed3d84d97688
#
_entry.id   bcc47719222169cef300ed3d84d97688
#
_cell.length_a   1.000
_cell.length_b   1.000
_cell.length_c   1.000
_cell.angle_alpha   90.00
_cell.angle_beta   90.00
_cell.angle_gamma   90.00
#
_symmetry.space_group_name_H-M   'P 1'
#
loop_
_entity.id
_entity.type
_entity.pdbx_description
1 polymer ?
#
loop_
_entity_poly.entity_id
_entity_poly.type
_entity_poly.pdbx_seq_one_letter_code
_entity_poly.pdbx_strand_id
1 'polypeptide(L)'
;MGSSFCFWHQMGGIGMDGAITNVGAEGLLKILRCGLERSAEQRTAIQLGDRSQYVGMSDIAKMLDCPRAALAGKLYIPEYRSTDEALKHKITFHRGHWFERGVHQALVGYGLSPLSQLEIEIRYGDVPIKAHLDFTLVTDQPQPTVRILEVKSTAKLPTTLSESYLMQIGAQTALLKAYWNHPVFSIIQETGEVLYHRTLPEICKELLDVSLPDDASACDIQGWVLCLSMCDAKAFGPFLPEDMDVAQCLDMASEFWETMNDLKEHRLNLNAIRTTQGLAPLCPSCFWKEDCPHFKGYSHPEWEDTLVQFINLKTQKKSIEAEIGELESRLKVAYQLSHTVRGEWI
;
A
#
# COMPACT_ATOMS: atom_id res chain seq x y z
N MET A 1 29.97 -13.51 -13.96
CA MET A 1 30.37 -12.24 -14.58
C MET A 1 29.73 -12.17 -15.96
N GLY A 2 28.69 -11.36 -16.14
CA GLY A 2 27.99 -11.23 -17.43
C GLY A 2 26.74 -10.36 -17.30
N SER A 3 26.94 -9.06 -17.45
CA SER A 3 26.09 -8.06 -18.11
C SER A 3 24.60 -7.98 -17.75
N SER A 4 24.31 -7.26 -16.69
CA SER A 4 23.03 -6.63 -16.41
C SER A 4 22.96 -5.22 -17.06
N PHE A 5 23.15 -5.10 -18.38
CA PHE A 5 23.27 -3.81 -19.08
C PHE A 5 22.48 -3.82 -20.39
N CYS A 6 21.20 -4.19 -20.40
CA CYS A 6 20.43 -4.18 -21.66
C CYS A 6 18.94 -3.88 -21.53
N PHE A 7 18.55 -2.88 -20.70
CA PHE A 7 17.14 -2.43 -20.70
C PHE A 7 16.95 -0.92 -20.94
N TRP A 8 18.02 -0.18 -21.26
CA TRP A 8 17.97 1.29 -21.42
C TRP A 8 17.92 1.79 -22.87
N HIS A 9 17.77 0.91 -23.87
CA HIS A 9 18.01 1.30 -25.27
C HIS A 9 16.81 1.31 -26.21
N GLN A 10 15.57 1.26 -25.70
CA GLN A 10 14.39 1.31 -26.59
C GLN A 10 13.29 2.30 -26.20
N MET A 11 13.62 3.38 -25.50
CA MET A 11 12.70 4.51 -25.38
C MET A 11 13.32 5.73 -26.05
N GLY A 12 12.60 6.21 -27.08
CA GLY A 12 12.98 7.29 -27.99
C GLY A 12 13.58 8.50 -27.32
N GLY A 13 14.66 8.99 -27.92
CA GLY A 13 15.46 10.10 -27.43
C GLY A 13 14.67 11.38 -27.23
N ILE A 14 14.56 11.76 -25.97
CA ILE A 14 14.45 13.18 -25.58
C ILE A 14 15.85 13.51 -25.08
N GLY A 15 16.55 14.40 -25.80
CA GLY A 15 17.91 14.81 -25.51
C GLY A 15 18.09 15.23 -24.06
N MET A 16 18.87 14.45 -23.31
CA MET A 16 19.27 14.74 -21.94
C MET A 16 20.54 15.60 -21.84
N ASP A 17 21.02 16.10 -22.96
CA ASP A 17 22.22 16.90 -23.01
C ASP A 17 21.92 18.35 -22.65
N GLY A 18 22.08 18.69 -21.38
CA GLY A 18 22.02 20.06 -20.88
C GLY A 18 21.24 20.32 -19.61
N ALA A 19 20.41 19.39 -19.15
CA ALA A 19 19.48 19.62 -18.04
C ALA A 19 20.11 19.50 -16.64
N ILE A 20 21.32 18.98 -16.49
CA ILE A 20 21.90 18.64 -15.18
C ILE A 20 22.92 19.67 -14.68
N THR A 21 23.46 20.50 -15.55
CA THR A 21 24.63 21.34 -15.22
C THR A 21 24.36 22.53 -14.30
N ASN A 22 23.09 22.90 -14.02
CA ASN A 22 22.74 23.99 -13.09
C ASN A 22 21.38 23.76 -12.39
N VAL A 23 21.18 22.57 -11.79
CA VAL A 23 19.94 22.29 -11.08
C VAL A 23 20.06 22.79 -9.63
N GLY A 24 19.40 23.90 -9.31
CA GLY A 24 19.20 24.32 -7.92
C GLY A 24 18.26 23.37 -7.16
N ALA A 25 18.10 23.57 -5.85
CA ALA A 25 17.28 22.72 -4.98
C ALA A 25 15.85 22.51 -5.51
N GLU A 26 15.19 23.56 -5.98
CA GLU A 26 13.84 23.48 -6.58
C GLU A 26 13.80 22.64 -7.85
N GLY A 27 14.83 22.75 -8.71
CA GLY A 27 14.95 21.94 -9.91
C GLY A 27 15.11 20.45 -9.58
N LEU A 28 15.89 20.12 -8.56
CA LEU A 28 16.04 18.73 -8.07
C LEU A 28 14.70 18.17 -7.56
N LEU A 29 13.96 18.92 -6.76
CA LEU A 29 12.65 18.50 -6.27
C LEU A 29 11.63 18.31 -7.41
N LYS A 30 11.70 19.17 -8.45
CA LYS A 30 10.87 19.00 -9.65
C LYS A 30 11.22 17.72 -10.41
N ILE A 31 12.51 17.43 -10.61
CA ILE A 31 12.98 16.21 -11.25
C ILE A 31 12.49 14.97 -10.47
N LEU A 32 12.67 14.97 -9.14
CA LEU A 32 12.21 13.89 -8.28
C LEU A 32 10.70 13.67 -8.43
N ARG A 33 9.90 14.72 -8.33
CA ARG A 33 8.44 14.66 -8.48
C ARG A 33 8.02 14.05 -9.82
N CYS A 34 8.57 14.57 -10.92
CA CYS A 34 8.23 14.07 -12.26
C CYS A 34 8.71 12.62 -12.48
N GLY A 35 9.87 12.27 -11.91
CA GLY A 35 10.38 10.89 -11.97
C GLY A 35 9.49 9.90 -11.22
N LEU A 36 9.04 10.26 -10.02
CA LEU A 36 8.11 9.44 -9.23
C LEU A 36 6.76 9.26 -9.95
N GLU A 37 6.26 10.33 -10.60
CA GLU A 37 5.01 10.29 -11.36
C GLU A 37 5.08 9.29 -12.52
N ARG A 38 6.08 9.44 -13.38
CA ARG A 38 6.30 8.55 -14.52
C ARG A 38 6.51 7.09 -14.09
N SER A 39 7.27 6.88 -13.02
CA SER A 39 7.50 5.54 -12.47
C SER A 39 6.21 4.90 -11.95
N ALA A 40 5.31 5.69 -11.33
CA ALA A 40 4.01 5.19 -10.88
C ALA A 40 3.09 4.84 -12.06
N GLU A 41 3.04 5.69 -13.09
CA GLU A 41 2.25 5.44 -14.30
C GLU A 41 2.70 4.18 -15.03
N GLN A 42 4.01 4.02 -15.23
CA GLN A 42 4.58 2.84 -15.88
C GLN A 42 4.26 1.55 -15.10
N ARG A 43 4.41 1.56 -13.79
CA ARG A 43 4.09 0.41 -12.96
C ARG A 43 2.60 0.08 -13.01
N THR A 44 1.73 1.09 -12.86
CA THR A 44 0.29 0.89 -12.93
C THR A 44 -0.10 0.28 -14.26
N ALA A 45 0.43 0.77 -15.37
CA ALA A 45 0.15 0.23 -16.70
C ALA A 45 0.59 -1.25 -16.85
N ILE A 46 1.74 -1.62 -16.28
CA ILE A 46 2.29 -2.97 -16.41
C ILE A 46 1.60 -3.95 -15.45
N GLN A 47 1.46 -3.59 -14.17
CA GLN A 47 1.02 -4.52 -13.12
C GLN A 47 -0.48 -4.50 -12.87
N LEU A 48 -1.13 -3.35 -12.96
CA LEU A 48 -2.51 -3.19 -12.55
C LEU A 48 -3.47 -2.97 -13.72
N GLY A 49 -2.98 -2.53 -14.88
CA GLY A 49 -3.82 -2.15 -16.01
C GLY A 49 -4.79 -1.01 -15.68
N ASP A 50 -5.94 -0.97 -16.36
CA ASP A 50 -7.01 -0.02 -16.07
C ASP A 50 -7.80 -0.44 -14.84
N ARG A 51 -7.48 0.19 -13.72
CA ARG A 51 -8.12 -0.12 -12.43
C ARG A 51 -9.62 0.17 -12.40
N SER A 52 -10.16 0.94 -13.34
CA SER A 52 -11.60 1.21 -13.42
C SER A 52 -12.41 0.05 -13.97
N GLN A 53 -11.75 -1.00 -14.48
CA GLN A 53 -12.36 -2.16 -15.12
C GLN A 53 -12.54 -3.37 -14.19
N TYR A 54 -12.12 -3.28 -12.94
CA TYR A 54 -12.26 -4.35 -11.97
C TYR A 54 -12.35 -3.81 -10.54
N VAL A 55 -12.77 -4.65 -9.61
CA VAL A 55 -12.73 -4.38 -8.16
C VAL A 55 -11.51 -5.07 -7.56
N GLY A 56 -10.63 -4.31 -6.93
CA GLY A 56 -9.48 -4.86 -6.19
C GLY A 56 -9.86 -5.22 -4.75
N MET A 57 -9.23 -6.24 -4.16
CA MET A 57 -9.42 -6.56 -2.74
C MET A 57 -9.08 -5.38 -1.83
N SER A 58 -8.07 -4.59 -2.21
CA SER A 58 -7.74 -3.35 -1.50
C SER A 58 -8.82 -2.26 -1.60
N ASP A 59 -9.65 -2.27 -2.64
CA ASP A 59 -10.75 -1.31 -2.78
C ASP A 59 -11.89 -1.68 -1.83
N ILE A 60 -12.22 -2.98 -1.71
CA ILE A 60 -13.20 -3.49 -0.76
C ILE A 60 -12.75 -3.21 0.68
N ALA A 61 -11.48 -3.50 0.98
CA ALA A 61 -10.92 -3.21 2.30
C ALA A 61 -11.05 -1.72 2.68
N LYS A 62 -10.78 -0.81 1.74
CA LYS A 62 -10.95 0.64 1.95
C LYS A 62 -12.39 1.08 2.17
N MET A 63 -13.39 0.31 1.68
CA MET A 63 -14.80 0.60 1.98
C MET A 63 -15.11 0.52 3.47
N LEU A 64 -14.44 -0.36 4.21
CA LEU A 64 -14.58 -0.45 5.66
C LEU A 64 -14.10 0.83 6.36
N ASP A 65 -13.04 1.45 5.86
CA ASP A 65 -12.56 2.72 6.38
C ASP A 65 -13.47 3.88 5.97
N CYS A 66 -13.76 4.02 4.67
CA CYS A 66 -14.63 5.07 4.13
C CYS A 66 -15.08 4.76 2.70
N PRO A 67 -16.35 4.35 2.48
CA PRO A 67 -16.88 4.03 1.15
C PRO A 67 -16.69 5.17 0.13
N ARG A 68 -16.97 6.42 0.54
CA ARG A 68 -16.80 7.59 -0.32
C ARG A 68 -15.35 7.76 -0.78
N ALA A 69 -14.38 7.61 0.13
CA ALA A 69 -12.96 7.75 -0.21
C ALA A 69 -12.46 6.59 -1.09
N ALA A 70 -12.97 5.37 -0.86
CA ALA A 70 -12.64 4.21 -1.68
C ALA A 70 -13.09 4.38 -3.13
N LEU A 71 -14.36 4.77 -3.34
CA LEU A 71 -14.93 5.03 -4.67
C LEU A 71 -14.30 6.23 -5.36
N ALA A 72 -14.11 7.34 -4.63
CA ALA A 72 -13.44 8.52 -5.17
C ALA A 72 -12.00 8.23 -5.62
N GLY A 73 -11.23 7.49 -4.81
CA GLY A 73 -9.87 7.08 -5.16
C GLY A 73 -9.77 6.11 -6.33
N LYS A 74 -10.88 5.45 -6.69
CA LYS A 74 -10.99 4.57 -7.85
C LYS A 74 -11.32 5.33 -9.13
N LEU A 75 -12.18 6.36 -9.04
CA LEU A 75 -12.76 7.03 -10.19
C LEU A 75 -12.09 8.36 -10.55
N TYR A 76 -11.52 9.06 -9.59
CA TYR A 76 -11.03 10.41 -9.77
C TYR A 76 -9.54 10.53 -9.46
N ILE A 77 -8.87 11.37 -10.22
CA ILE A 77 -7.49 11.75 -9.97
C ILE A 77 -7.49 12.86 -8.91
N PRO A 78 -6.72 12.71 -7.81
CA PRO A 78 -6.65 13.76 -6.81
C PRO A 78 -6.04 15.05 -7.36
N GLU A 79 -6.68 16.18 -7.08
CA GLU A 79 -6.11 17.49 -7.33
C GLU A 79 -5.27 17.94 -6.14
N TYR A 80 -4.03 18.35 -6.40
CA TYR A 80 -3.11 18.85 -5.37
C TYR A 80 -3.12 20.36 -5.32
N ARG A 81 -3.19 20.94 -4.13
CA ARG A 81 -3.20 22.39 -3.92
C ARG A 81 -1.84 23.03 -4.16
N SER A 82 -0.77 22.27 -4.02
CA SER A 82 0.60 22.72 -4.21
C SER A 82 1.50 21.62 -4.73
N THR A 83 2.63 22.05 -5.29
CA THR A 83 3.70 21.12 -5.73
C THR A 83 4.30 20.33 -4.57
N ASP A 84 4.35 20.93 -3.37
CA ASP A 84 4.87 20.29 -2.16
C ASP A 84 3.93 19.21 -1.64
N GLU A 85 2.61 19.46 -1.67
CA GLU A 85 1.60 18.45 -1.34
C GLU A 85 1.67 17.27 -2.31
N ALA A 86 1.77 17.56 -3.61
CA ALA A 86 1.94 16.53 -4.64
C ALA A 86 3.19 15.69 -4.40
N LEU A 87 4.33 16.31 -4.13
CA LEU A 87 5.58 15.60 -3.86
C LEU A 87 5.50 14.74 -2.61
N LYS A 88 4.97 15.29 -1.50
CA LYS A 88 4.78 14.56 -0.25
C LYS A 88 3.92 13.32 -0.44
N HIS A 89 2.83 13.45 -1.18
CA HIS A 89 1.94 12.32 -1.49
C HIS A 89 2.66 11.26 -2.33
N LYS A 90 3.36 11.67 -3.39
CA LYS A 90 4.09 10.75 -4.26
C LYS A 90 5.19 10.00 -3.48
N ILE A 91 5.94 10.66 -2.61
CA ILE A 91 6.92 10.01 -1.74
C ILE A 91 6.23 8.98 -0.82
N THR A 92 5.10 9.36 -0.21
CA THR A 92 4.36 8.47 0.69
C THR A 92 3.87 7.21 -0.05
N PHE A 93 3.37 7.37 -1.28
CA PHE A 93 2.94 6.27 -2.12
C PHE A 93 4.13 5.36 -2.53
N HIS A 94 5.21 5.95 -3.02
CA HIS A 94 6.40 5.20 -3.45
C HIS A 94 7.12 4.52 -2.29
N ARG A 95 7.00 5.05 -1.06
CA ARG A 95 7.57 4.42 0.14
C ARG A 95 7.06 2.98 0.32
N GLY A 96 5.78 2.71 0.05
CA GLY A 96 5.24 1.35 0.04
C GLY A 96 6.06 0.44 -0.87
N HIS A 97 6.26 0.86 -2.11
CA HIS A 97 7.02 0.09 -3.10
C HIS A 97 8.51 -0.03 -2.80
N TRP A 98 9.11 0.97 -2.13
CA TRP A 98 10.50 0.84 -1.68
C TRP A 98 10.61 -0.20 -0.58
N PHE A 99 9.64 -0.28 0.33
CA PHE A 99 9.60 -1.30 1.37
C PHE A 99 9.35 -2.68 0.78
N GLU A 100 8.40 -2.85 -0.13
CA GLU A 100 8.17 -4.11 -0.84
C GLU A 100 9.46 -4.61 -1.50
N ARG A 101 10.18 -3.74 -2.22
CA ARG A 101 11.47 -4.10 -2.83
C ARG A 101 12.52 -4.50 -1.79
N GLY A 102 12.60 -3.78 -0.66
CA GLY A 102 13.50 -4.11 0.44
C GLY A 102 13.15 -5.45 1.08
N VAL A 103 11.87 -5.74 1.28
CA VAL A 103 11.39 -7.04 1.78
C VAL A 103 11.72 -8.16 0.80
N HIS A 104 11.47 -7.97 -0.51
CA HIS A 104 11.86 -8.94 -1.54
C HIS A 104 13.36 -9.28 -1.45
N GLN A 105 14.21 -8.25 -1.42
CA GLN A 105 15.66 -8.45 -1.31
C GLN A 105 16.06 -9.18 -0.03
N ALA A 106 15.39 -8.92 1.09
CA ALA A 106 15.65 -9.61 2.35
C ALA A 106 15.23 -11.08 2.29
N LEU A 107 14.07 -11.39 1.71
CA LEU A 107 13.60 -12.77 1.51
C LEU A 107 14.56 -13.56 0.62
N VAL A 108 14.96 -13.00 -0.52
CA VAL A 108 15.93 -13.62 -1.44
C VAL A 108 17.30 -13.77 -0.77
N GLY A 109 17.76 -12.75 -0.03
CA GLY A 109 19.01 -12.80 0.73
C GLY A 109 19.03 -13.87 1.83
N TYR A 110 17.86 -14.22 2.37
CA TYR A 110 17.70 -15.34 3.30
C TYR A 110 17.68 -16.71 2.59
N GLY A 111 17.58 -16.74 1.27
CA GLY A 111 17.53 -17.96 0.46
C GLY A 111 16.13 -18.42 0.09
N LEU A 112 15.11 -17.56 0.24
CA LEU A 112 13.74 -17.83 -0.20
C LEU A 112 13.52 -17.36 -1.64
N SER A 113 12.57 -18.00 -2.33
CA SER A 113 12.13 -17.63 -3.69
C SER A 113 10.65 -17.20 -3.63
N PRO A 114 10.35 -15.94 -3.28
CA PRO A 114 8.97 -15.48 -3.19
C PRO A 114 8.35 -15.32 -4.58
N LEU A 115 7.10 -15.77 -4.75
CA LEU A 115 6.26 -15.31 -5.85
C LEU A 115 5.81 -13.88 -5.51
N SER A 116 6.26 -12.90 -6.28
CA SER A 116 5.97 -11.48 -6.04
C SER A 116 4.80 -11.02 -6.89
N GLN A 117 3.85 -10.30 -6.29
CA GLN A 117 2.68 -9.73 -6.97
C GLN A 117 1.85 -10.79 -7.72
N LEU A 118 1.63 -11.96 -7.08
CA LEU A 118 0.76 -12.99 -7.62
C LEU A 118 -0.67 -12.44 -7.73
N GLU A 119 -1.22 -12.42 -8.94
CA GLU A 119 -2.59 -11.97 -9.22
C GLU A 119 -3.55 -13.14 -9.18
N ILE A 120 -4.72 -12.94 -8.57
CA ILE A 120 -5.91 -13.79 -8.67
C ILE A 120 -6.95 -12.97 -9.41
N GLU A 121 -7.39 -13.42 -10.59
CA GLU A 121 -8.44 -12.77 -11.38
C GLU A 121 -9.65 -13.67 -11.50
N ILE A 122 -10.79 -13.22 -10.96
CA ILE A 122 -12.05 -13.98 -10.97
C ILE A 122 -13.20 -13.11 -11.46
N ARG A 123 -14.31 -13.76 -11.79
CA ARG A 123 -15.59 -13.08 -12.05
C ARG A 123 -16.65 -13.63 -11.11
N TYR A 124 -17.42 -12.73 -10.52
CA TYR A 124 -18.60 -13.07 -9.72
C TYR A 124 -19.83 -12.45 -10.39
N GLY A 125 -20.58 -13.25 -11.12
CA GLY A 125 -21.54 -12.73 -12.08
C GLY A 125 -20.85 -11.88 -13.15
N ASP A 126 -21.26 -10.61 -13.27
CA ASP A 126 -20.65 -9.63 -14.20
C ASP A 126 -19.51 -8.81 -13.56
N VAL A 127 -19.21 -9.04 -12.28
CA VAL A 127 -18.21 -8.27 -11.53
C VAL A 127 -16.81 -8.86 -11.74
N PRO A 128 -15.89 -8.15 -12.39
CA PRO A 128 -14.49 -8.55 -12.46
C PRO A 128 -13.78 -8.18 -11.15
N ILE A 129 -13.12 -9.14 -10.55
CA ILE A 129 -12.45 -8.98 -9.25
C ILE A 129 -11.00 -9.41 -9.37
N LYS A 130 -10.09 -8.63 -8.79
CA LYS A 130 -8.66 -8.93 -8.73
C LYS A 130 -8.12 -8.84 -7.30
N ALA A 131 -7.28 -9.80 -6.94
CA ALA A 131 -6.45 -9.72 -5.75
C ALA A 131 -4.98 -9.79 -6.19
N HIS A 132 -4.15 -8.92 -5.65
CA HIS A 132 -2.69 -8.95 -5.83
C HIS A 132 -2.08 -9.27 -4.46
N LEU A 133 -1.29 -10.33 -4.42
CA LEU A 133 -0.60 -10.77 -3.22
C LEU A 133 0.84 -10.28 -3.30
N ASP A 134 1.28 -9.45 -2.33
CA ASP A 134 2.61 -8.85 -2.38
C ASP A 134 3.69 -9.92 -2.48
N PHE A 135 3.64 -10.92 -1.58
CA PHE A 135 4.52 -12.09 -1.63
C PHE A 135 3.77 -13.36 -1.25
N THR A 136 4.03 -14.42 -2.01
CA THR A 136 3.60 -15.78 -1.69
C THR A 136 4.82 -16.67 -1.55
N LEU A 137 5.04 -17.20 -0.35
CA LEU A 137 6.13 -18.13 -0.03
C LEU A 137 5.57 -19.55 -0.01
N VAL A 138 6.23 -20.46 -0.71
CA VAL A 138 5.75 -21.83 -0.91
C VAL A 138 6.84 -22.84 -0.64
N THR A 139 6.49 -23.94 0.02
CA THR A 139 7.35 -25.11 0.19
C THR A 139 6.52 -26.39 0.24
N ASP A 140 7.06 -27.50 -0.21
CA ASP A 140 6.49 -28.86 -0.06
C ASP A 140 7.12 -29.64 1.09
N GLN A 141 8.18 -29.13 1.72
CA GLN A 141 8.93 -29.79 2.78
C GLN A 141 8.95 -28.97 4.06
N PRO A 142 8.83 -29.58 5.26
CA PRO A 142 8.50 -30.98 5.54
C PRO A 142 7.03 -31.33 5.28
N GLN A 143 6.20 -30.33 5.06
CA GLN A 143 4.79 -30.42 4.67
C GLN A 143 4.42 -29.28 3.71
N PRO A 144 3.45 -29.49 2.81
CA PRO A 144 2.99 -28.43 1.91
C PRO A 144 2.52 -27.21 2.69
N THR A 145 3.10 -26.08 2.38
CA THR A 145 2.91 -24.83 3.13
C THR A 145 2.86 -23.65 2.18
N VAL A 146 1.88 -22.75 2.36
CA VAL A 146 1.79 -21.48 1.66
C VAL A 146 1.65 -20.33 2.68
N ARG A 147 2.47 -19.32 2.53
CA ARG A 147 2.43 -18.11 3.35
C ARG A 147 2.23 -16.90 2.46
N ILE A 148 1.13 -16.19 2.66
CA ILE A 148 0.87 -14.90 2.01
C ILE A 148 1.39 -13.83 2.94
N LEU A 149 2.25 -12.95 2.43
CA LEU A 149 2.79 -11.82 3.16
C LEU A 149 2.33 -10.52 2.50
N GLU A 150 1.49 -9.78 3.17
CA GLU A 150 1.05 -8.44 2.79
C GLU A 150 1.93 -7.39 3.48
N VAL A 151 2.49 -6.45 2.71
CA VAL A 151 3.40 -5.42 3.22
C VAL A 151 2.68 -4.08 3.37
N LYS A 152 2.75 -3.49 4.54
CA LYS A 152 2.13 -2.19 4.83
C LYS A 152 3.17 -1.15 5.27
N SER A 153 3.24 -0.06 4.53
CA SER A 153 4.05 1.11 4.88
C SER A 153 3.29 2.02 5.84
N THR A 154 3.80 2.21 7.04
CA THR A 154 3.16 3.03 8.09
C THR A 154 4.06 4.14 8.59
N ALA A 155 3.50 5.24 9.08
CA ALA A 155 4.29 6.30 9.71
C ALA A 155 4.76 5.90 11.12
N LYS A 156 3.89 5.15 11.84
CA LYS A 156 4.17 4.53 13.14
C LYS A 156 3.61 3.13 13.11
N LEU A 157 4.29 2.18 13.75
CA LEU A 157 3.81 0.81 13.86
C LEU A 157 2.49 0.77 14.63
N PRO A 158 1.46 0.10 14.10
CA PRO A 158 0.19 -0.05 14.80
C PRO A 158 0.33 -1.03 15.97
N THR A 159 -0.44 -0.81 17.03
CA THR A 159 -0.57 -1.78 18.14
C THR A 159 -1.43 -2.97 17.72
N THR A 160 -2.49 -2.70 16.95
CA THR A 160 -3.43 -3.66 16.38
C THR A 160 -3.68 -3.29 14.91
N LEU A 161 -4.02 -4.27 14.08
CA LEU A 161 -4.41 -4.01 12.69
C LEU A 161 -5.78 -3.34 12.62
N SER A 162 -5.98 -2.50 11.58
CA SER A 162 -7.30 -1.99 11.21
C SER A 162 -8.15 -3.09 10.59
N GLU A 163 -9.48 -2.92 10.65
CA GLU A 163 -10.42 -3.84 10.01
C GLU A 163 -10.17 -3.97 8.51
N SER A 164 -9.75 -2.89 7.85
CA SER A 164 -9.40 -2.90 6.44
C SER A 164 -8.20 -3.79 6.13
N TYR A 165 -7.19 -3.83 6.99
CA TYR A 165 -6.05 -4.73 6.80
C TYR A 165 -6.43 -6.19 7.08
N LEU A 166 -7.23 -6.43 8.11
CA LEU A 166 -7.76 -7.77 8.41
C LEU A 166 -8.61 -8.30 7.25
N MET A 167 -9.49 -7.45 6.71
CA MET A 167 -10.31 -7.78 5.55
C MET A 167 -9.46 -8.12 4.33
N GLN A 168 -8.44 -7.34 4.03
CA GLN A 168 -7.60 -7.56 2.86
C GLN A 168 -6.87 -8.89 2.94
N ILE A 169 -6.16 -9.17 4.03
CA ILE A 169 -5.39 -10.41 4.17
C ILE A 169 -6.30 -11.63 4.28
N GLY A 170 -7.44 -11.51 4.99
CA GLY A 170 -8.44 -12.57 5.07
C GLY A 170 -9.02 -12.92 3.70
N ALA A 171 -9.41 -11.91 2.91
CA ALA A 171 -9.91 -12.12 1.56
C ALA A 171 -8.86 -12.76 0.63
N GLN A 172 -7.60 -12.32 0.71
CA GLN A 172 -6.51 -12.88 -0.10
C GLN A 172 -6.26 -14.35 0.23
N THR A 173 -6.22 -14.74 1.51
CA THR A 173 -6.02 -16.13 1.94
C THR A 173 -7.21 -17.01 1.58
N ALA A 174 -8.44 -16.53 1.78
CA ALA A 174 -9.65 -17.24 1.47
C ALA A 174 -9.84 -17.45 -0.04
N LEU A 175 -9.59 -16.44 -0.87
CA LEU A 175 -9.63 -16.54 -2.32
C LEU A 175 -8.56 -17.50 -2.85
N LEU A 176 -7.33 -17.42 -2.35
CA LEU A 176 -6.27 -18.35 -2.76
C LEU A 176 -6.68 -19.81 -2.51
N LYS A 177 -7.24 -20.10 -1.34
CA LYS A 177 -7.73 -21.45 -1.01
C LYS A 177 -8.91 -21.86 -1.87
N ALA A 178 -9.91 -20.98 -2.02
CA ALA A 178 -11.16 -21.29 -2.76
C ALA A 178 -10.91 -21.55 -4.25
N TYR A 179 -9.92 -20.86 -4.83
CA TYR A 179 -9.61 -20.94 -6.27
C TYR A 179 -8.33 -21.73 -6.59
N TRP A 180 -7.79 -22.48 -5.63
CA TRP A 180 -6.53 -23.22 -5.69
C TRP A 180 -6.25 -23.92 -7.01
N ASN A 181 -7.20 -24.71 -7.51
CA ASN A 181 -7.12 -25.48 -8.76
C ASN A 181 -7.87 -24.84 -9.94
N HIS A 182 -8.19 -23.55 -9.83
CA HIS A 182 -8.80 -22.83 -10.95
C HIS A 182 -7.71 -22.07 -11.71
N PRO A 183 -7.80 -21.97 -13.04
CA PRO A 183 -6.81 -21.25 -13.86
C PRO A 183 -7.06 -19.73 -13.80
N VAL A 184 -6.95 -19.15 -12.61
CA VAL A 184 -7.23 -17.74 -12.30
C VAL A 184 -6.01 -16.98 -11.81
N PHE A 185 -4.87 -17.68 -11.67
CA PHE A 185 -3.64 -17.06 -11.21
C PHE A 185 -2.78 -16.59 -12.37
N SER A 186 -2.18 -15.41 -12.20
CA SER A 186 -1.25 -14.83 -13.15
C SER A 186 -0.07 -14.21 -12.40
N ILE A 187 1.11 -14.22 -13.00
CA ILE A 187 2.30 -13.61 -12.42
C ILE A 187 3.20 -13.07 -13.52
N ILE A 188 3.77 -11.88 -13.28
CA ILE A 188 4.79 -11.26 -14.13
C ILE A 188 6.15 -11.52 -13.49
N GLN A 189 7.00 -12.26 -14.19
CA GLN A 189 8.35 -12.55 -13.73
C GLN A 189 9.27 -11.32 -13.87
N GLU A 190 10.38 -11.32 -13.15
CA GLU A 190 11.41 -10.27 -13.28
C GLU A 190 12.00 -10.18 -14.70
N THR A 191 11.95 -11.26 -15.45
CA THR A 191 12.34 -11.32 -16.87
C THR A 191 11.39 -10.56 -17.79
N GLY A 192 10.19 -10.20 -17.31
CA GLY A 192 9.09 -9.66 -18.09
C GLY A 192 8.22 -10.73 -18.75
N GLU A 193 8.53 -12.00 -18.58
CA GLU A 193 7.66 -13.10 -18.99
C GLU A 193 6.43 -13.16 -18.07
N VAL A 194 5.28 -13.49 -18.64
CA VAL A 194 4.02 -13.53 -17.92
C VAL A 194 3.38 -14.89 -18.05
N LEU A 195 3.07 -15.51 -16.91
CA LEU A 195 2.22 -16.69 -16.84
C LEU A 195 0.79 -16.24 -16.57
N TYR A 196 -0.10 -16.51 -17.52
CA TYR A 196 -1.51 -16.13 -17.43
C TYR A 196 -2.39 -17.35 -17.20
N HIS A 197 -3.40 -17.19 -16.35
CA HIS A 197 -4.51 -18.14 -16.16
C HIS A 197 -4.02 -19.58 -15.90
N ARG A 198 -3.17 -19.72 -14.89
CA ARG A 198 -2.68 -20.98 -14.35
C ARG A 198 -3.37 -21.30 -13.03
N THR A 199 -3.32 -22.56 -12.62
CA THR A 199 -3.61 -22.94 -11.23
C THR A 199 -2.41 -22.59 -10.35
N LEU A 200 -2.61 -22.46 -9.04
CA LEU A 200 -1.49 -22.20 -8.13
C LEU A 200 -0.45 -23.32 -8.13
N PRO A 201 -0.84 -24.61 -8.08
CA PRO A 201 0.11 -25.73 -8.20
C PRO A 201 0.96 -25.68 -9.48
N GLU A 202 0.37 -25.32 -10.63
CA GLU A 202 1.12 -25.18 -11.90
C GLU A 202 2.18 -24.07 -11.81
N ILE A 203 1.83 -22.89 -11.29
CA ILE A 203 2.80 -21.78 -11.10
C ILE A 203 3.93 -22.20 -10.17
N CYS A 204 3.61 -22.86 -9.05
CA CYS A 204 4.61 -23.29 -8.09
C CYS A 204 5.55 -24.35 -8.67
N LYS A 205 5.01 -25.28 -9.47
CA LYS A 205 5.84 -26.28 -10.16
C LYS A 205 6.72 -25.67 -11.22
N GLU A 206 6.19 -24.74 -12.02
CA GLU A 206 6.92 -24.14 -13.14
C GLU A 206 8.03 -23.16 -12.66
N LEU A 207 7.74 -22.32 -11.67
CA LEU A 207 8.67 -21.27 -11.24
C LEU A 207 9.57 -21.64 -10.08
N LEU A 208 9.13 -22.56 -9.20
CA LEU A 208 9.83 -22.89 -7.96
C LEU A 208 10.29 -24.34 -7.91
N ASP A 209 9.87 -25.18 -8.85
CA ASP A 209 10.00 -26.68 -8.82
C ASP A 209 9.38 -27.30 -7.55
N VAL A 210 8.37 -26.65 -6.96
CA VAL A 210 7.63 -27.12 -5.78
C VAL A 210 6.35 -27.82 -6.22
N SER A 211 6.13 -29.03 -5.71
CA SER A 211 4.94 -29.83 -6.02
C SER A 211 3.90 -29.71 -4.90
N LEU A 212 2.88 -28.89 -5.12
CA LEU A 212 1.76 -28.75 -4.20
C LEU A 212 0.70 -29.80 -4.45
N PRO A 213 -0.07 -30.21 -3.40
CA PRO A 213 -1.19 -31.12 -3.55
C PRO A 213 -2.33 -30.48 -4.36
N ASP A 214 -3.13 -31.31 -5.03
CA ASP A 214 -4.32 -30.85 -5.75
C ASP A 214 -5.42 -30.35 -4.79
N ASP A 215 -5.47 -30.84 -3.57
CA ASP A 215 -6.40 -30.41 -2.54
C ASP A 215 -5.73 -29.35 -1.62
N ALA A 216 -6.24 -28.13 -1.66
CA ALA A 216 -5.80 -27.05 -0.80
C ALA A 216 -5.89 -27.37 0.70
N SER A 217 -6.81 -28.26 1.10
CA SER A 217 -6.98 -28.69 2.50
C SER A 217 -5.80 -29.50 3.04
N ALA A 218 -4.98 -30.08 2.15
CA ALA A 218 -3.76 -30.78 2.50
C ALA A 218 -2.55 -29.84 2.68
N CYS A 219 -2.75 -28.52 2.52
CA CYS A 219 -1.72 -27.50 2.61
C CYS A 219 -1.95 -26.58 3.81
N ASP A 220 -0.90 -26.26 4.55
CA ASP A 220 -0.97 -25.25 5.62
C ASP A 220 -0.89 -23.84 5.01
N ILE A 221 -2.06 -23.18 4.85
CA ILE A 221 -2.20 -21.86 4.25
C ILE A 221 -2.38 -20.82 5.34
N GLN A 222 -1.53 -19.81 5.37
CA GLN A 222 -1.61 -18.72 6.35
C GLN A 222 -1.29 -17.36 5.70
N GLY A 223 -2.02 -16.33 6.14
CA GLY A 223 -1.74 -14.93 5.81
C GLY A 223 -1.00 -14.20 6.93
N TRP A 224 -0.15 -13.27 6.56
CA TRP A 224 0.60 -12.42 7.48
C TRP A 224 0.63 -10.98 6.97
N VAL A 225 0.56 -10.02 7.88
CA VAL A 225 0.71 -8.59 7.55
C VAL A 225 2.00 -8.10 8.19
N LEU A 226 2.92 -7.60 7.35
CA LEU A 226 4.17 -6.98 7.79
C LEU A 226 4.05 -5.46 7.70
N CYS A 227 3.92 -4.81 8.84
CA CYS A 227 3.93 -3.36 8.93
C CYS A 227 5.35 -2.85 9.09
N LEU A 228 5.77 -1.93 8.23
CA LEU A 228 7.09 -1.30 8.24
C LEU A 228 6.96 0.20 8.46
N SER A 229 7.79 0.74 9.34
CA SER A 229 8.09 2.17 9.47
C SER A 229 9.49 2.46 8.96
N MET A 230 9.96 3.70 9.07
CA MET A 230 11.33 4.05 8.60
C MET A 230 12.45 3.31 9.35
N CYS A 231 12.21 2.86 10.58
CA CYS A 231 13.27 2.29 11.43
C CYS A 231 12.81 1.06 12.23
N ASP A 232 11.59 0.56 11.99
CA ASP A 232 11.06 -0.54 12.79
C ASP A 232 10.06 -1.37 12.00
N ALA A 233 9.80 -2.63 12.41
CA ALA A 233 8.92 -3.58 11.76
C ALA A 233 8.09 -4.35 12.79
N LYS A 234 6.84 -4.70 12.40
CA LYS A 234 5.96 -5.57 13.19
C LYS A 234 5.15 -6.48 12.29
N ALA A 235 5.16 -7.76 12.58
CA ALA A 235 4.35 -8.76 11.90
C ALA A 235 3.09 -9.10 12.72
N PHE A 236 2.00 -9.37 12.01
CA PHE A 236 0.74 -9.80 12.56
C PHE A 236 0.25 -11.05 11.81
N GLY A 237 -0.35 -11.98 12.50
CA GLY A 237 -0.83 -13.26 11.98
C GLY A 237 -0.57 -14.39 12.98
N PRO A 238 -0.81 -15.66 12.60
CA PRO A 238 -1.36 -16.06 11.31
C PRO A 238 -2.85 -15.72 11.15
N PHE A 239 -3.26 -15.42 9.90
CA PHE A 239 -4.65 -15.33 9.49
C PHE A 239 -4.98 -16.56 8.63
N LEU A 240 -6.05 -17.25 8.96
CA LEU A 240 -6.43 -18.49 8.29
C LEU A 240 -7.46 -18.20 7.19
N PRO A 241 -7.51 -19.03 6.12
CA PRO A 241 -8.54 -18.90 5.08
C PRO A 241 -9.97 -18.98 5.61
N GLU A 242 -10.18 -19.72 6.70
CA GLU A 242 -11.48 -19.91 7.34
C GLU A 242 -11.94 -18.69 8.17
N ASP A 243 -11.04 -17.75 8.45
CA ASP A 243 -11.37 -16.52 9.20
C ASP A 243 -12.21 -15.53 8.36
N MET A 244 -12.35 -15.80 7.05
CA MET A 244 -13.08 -14.95 6.11
C MET A 244 -14.09 -15.74 5.29
N ASP A 245 -15.33 -15.23 5.24
CA ASP A 245 -16.33 -15.72 4.32
C ASP A 245 -16.10 -15.13 2.91
N VAL A 246 -15.75 -16.02 1.96
CA VAL A 246 -15.54 -15.64 0.56
C VAL A 246 -16.81 -15.04 -0.04
N ALA A 247 -17.99 -15.56 0.28
CA ALA A 247 -19.25 -15.02 -0.23
C ALA A 247 -19.47 -13.58 0.21
N GLN A 248 -19.17 -13.25 1.47
CA GLN A 248 -19.25 -11.87 1.96
C GLN A 248 -18.30 -10.94 1.21
N CYS A 249 -17.06 -11.39 0.91
CA CYS A 249 -16.12 -10.59 0.12
C CYS A 249 -16.65 -10.33 -1.30
N LEU A 250 -17.24 -11.33 -1.93
CA LEU A 250 -17.78 -11.23 -3.28
C LEU A 250 -19.02 -10.33 -3.33
N ASP A 251 -19.88 -10.40 -2.32
CA ASP A 251 -21.05 -9.52 -2.19
C ASP A 251 -20.62 -8.05 -1.99
N MET A 252 -19.60 -7.79 -1.16
CA MET A 252 -19.03 -6.44 -1.02
C MET A 252 -18.39 -5.94 -2.32
N ALA A 253 -17.78 -6.82 -3.10
CA ALA A 253 -17.24 -6.46 -4.41
C ALA A 253 -18.36 -6.08 -5.38
N SER A 254 -19.50 -6.78 -5.35
CA SER A 254 -20.68 -6.47 -6.16
C SER A 254 -21.27 -5.11 -5.77
N GLU A 255 -21.46 -4.83 -4.49
CA GLU A 255 -21.92 -3.52 -4.00
C GLU A 255 -20.99 -2.39 -4.47
N PHE A 256 -19.66 -2.60 -4.36
CA PHE A 256 -18.67 -1.63 -4.82
C PHE A 256 -18.80 -1.39 -6.33
N TRP A 257 -18.90 -2.45 -7.12
CA TRP A 257 -18.98 -2.39 -8.58
C TRP A 257 -20.24 -1.67 -9.06
N GLU A 258 -21.39 -2.01 -8.51
CA GLU A 258 -22.67 -1.38 -8.82
C GLU A 258 -22.64 0.11 -8.49
N THR A 259 -22.20 0.46 -7.26
CA THR A 259 -22.08 1.86 -6.82
C THR A 259 -21.09 2.64 -7.69
N MET A 260 -19.97 2.01 -8.08
CA MET A 260 -18.98 2.63 -8.96
C MET A 260 -19.58 2.93 -10.35
N ASN A 261 -20.36 2.00 -10.91
CA ASN A 261 -21.02 2.19 -12.21
C ASN A 261 -22.11 3.25 -12.13
N ASP A 262 -22.88 3.31 -11.05
CA ASP A 262 -23.87 4.36 -10.83
C ASP A 262 -23.24 5.75 -10.77
N LEU A 263 -22.05 5.87 -10.17
CA LEU A 263 -21.27 7.11 -10.16
C LEU A 263 -20.75 7.46 -11.56
N LYS A 264 -20.24 6.48 -12.32
CA LYS A 264 -19.76 6.68 -13.72
C LYS A 264 -20.87 7.16 -14.64
N GLU A 265 -22.06 6.61 -14.49
CA GLU A 265 -23.21 6.94 -15.30
C GLU A 265 -24.02 8.13 -14.76
N HIS A 266 -23.51 8.82 -13.75
CA HIS A 266 -24.16 9.97 -13.10
C HIS A 266 -25.55 9.67 -12.52
N ARG A 267 -25.87 8.40 -12.26
CA ARG A 267 -27.11 8.00 -11.55
C ARG A 267 -27.00 8.30 -10.06
N LEU A 268 -25.79 8.33 -9.52
CA LEU A 268 -25.50 8.64 -8.14
C LEU A 268 -24.46 9.76 -8.05
N ASN A 269 -24.55 10.57 -6.99
CA ASN A 269 -23.56 11.62 -6.70
C ASN A 269 -22.61 11.16 -5.59
N LEU A 270 -21.32 11.44 -5.72
CA LEU A 270 -20.32 11.09 -4.72
C LEU A 270 -20.65 11.65 -3.32
N ASN A 271 -21.34 12.80 -3.22
CA ASN A 271 -21.76 13.38 -1.96
C ASN A 271 -22.92 12.62 -1.28
N ALA A 272 -23.62 11.73 -2.00
CA ALA A 272 -24.64 10.85 -1.44
C ALA A 272 -24.02 9.56 -0.85
N ILE A 273 -22.75 9.26 -1.17
CA ILE A 273 -22.07 8.10 -0.63
C ILE A 273 -21.75 8.35 0.85
N ARG A 274 -22.06 7.36 1.68
CA ARG A 274 -21.77 7.43 3.11
C ARG A 274 -20.29 7.61 3.37
N THR A 275 -19.96 8.40 4.37
CA THR A 275 -18.60 8.58 4.89
C THR A 275 -18.36 7.65 6.07
N THR A 276 -17.14 7.67 6.61
CA THR A 276 -16.84 6.98 7.87
C THR A 276 -17.73 7.48 9.02
N GLN A 277 -17.98 6.63 10.01
CA GLN A 277 -18.58 7.03 11.28
C GLN A 277 -17.46 7.53 12.21
N GLY A 278 -17.38 8.82 12.40
CA GLY A 278 -16.28 9.43 13.16
C GLY A 278 -15.04 9.72 12.30
N LEU A 279 -13.91 9.96 12.94
CA LEU A 279 -12.65 10.24 12.25
C LEU A 279 -11.89 8.94 12.00
N ALA A 280 -11.89 8.46 10.77
CA ALA A 280 -11.00 7.38 10.37
C ALA A 280 -9.54 7.84 10.36
N PRO A 281 -8.56 6.95 10.59
CA PRO A 281 -7.13 7.27 10.61
C PRO A 281 -6.63 8.00 9.36
N LEU A 282 -7.26 7.75 8.21
CA LEU A 282 -6.90 8.37 6.93
C LEU A 282 -7.57 9.72 6.67
N CYS A 283 -8.58 10.12 7.47
CA CYS A 283 -9.28 11.39 7.28
C CYS A 283 -8.37 12.62 7.22
N PRO A 284 -7.35 12.78 8.09
CA PRO A 284 -6.47 13.94 8.06
C PRO A 284 -5.70 14.10 6.73
N SER A 285 -5.39 12.99 6.05
CA SER A 285 -4.67 12.94 4.78
C SER A 285 -5.57 12.66 3.57
N CYS A 286 -6.88 12.63 3.75
CA CYS A 286 -7.82 12.35 2.68
C CYS A 286 -7.86 13.49 1.67
N PHE A 287 -7.70 13.19 0.38
CA PHE A 287 -7.77 14.19 -0.71
C PHE A 287 -9.16 14.80 -0.86
N TRP A 288 -10.19 14.07 -0.49
CA TRP A 288 -11.59 14.41 -0.67
C TRP A 288 -12.21 15.08 0.56
N LYS A 289 -11.38 15.47 1.54
CA LYS A 289 -11.85 15.95 2.84
C LYS A 289 -12.57 17.31 2.76
N GLU A 290 -12.18 18.19 1.83
CA GLU A 290 -12.74 19.55 1.75
C GLU A 290 -14.18 19.56 1.30
N ASP A 291 -14.51 18.68 0.34
CA ASP A 291 -15.88 18.49 -0.14
C ASP A 291 -16.60 17.36 0.62
N CYS A 292 -15.97 16.81 1.66
CA CYS A 292 -16.54 15.72 2.41
C CYS A 292 -17.66 16.20 3.32
N PRO A 293 -18.88 15.63 3.22
CA PRO A 293 -20.00 15.99 4.08
C PRO A 293 -19.69 15.84 5.56
N HIS A 294 -18.80 14.90 5.92
CA HIS A 294 -18.35 14.66 7.29
C HIS A 294 -17.63 15.87 7.92
N PHE A 295 -16.96 16.71 7.10
CA PHE A 295 -16.26 17.91 7.55
C PHE A 295 -17.05 19.21 7.32
N LYS A 296 -18.26 19.13 6.76
CA LYS A 296 -19.20 20.25 6.76
C LYS A 296 -19.80 20.35 8.15
N GLY A 297 -19.00 20.90 9.07
CA GLY A 297 -19.27 20.84 10.49
C GLY A 297 -20.51 21.60 10.92
N TYR A 298 -21.16 21.11 11.96
CA TYR A 298 -22.03 21.90 12.81
C TYR A 298 -21.15 22.80 13.68
N SER A 299 -21.62 24.04 13.94
CA SER A 299 -20.95 24.90 14.92
C SER A 299 -21.16 24.29 16.32
N HIS A 300 -20.06 24.10 17.04
CA HIS A 300 -20.03 23.60 18.40
C HIS A 300 -19.37 24.65 19.31
N PRO A 301 -20.07 25.74 19.62
CA PRO A 301 -19.50 26.85 20.41
C PRO A 301 -19.08 26.40 21.82
N GLU A 302 -19.69 25.33 22.36
CA GLU A 302 -19.33 24.73 23.65
C GLU A 302 -17.89 24.16 23.69
N TRP A 303 -17.28 23.90 22.55
CA TRP A 303 -15.90 23.41 22.44
C TRP A 303 -14.86 24.49 22.11
N GLU A 304 -15.28 25.72 21.89
CA GLU A 304 -14.38 26.78 21.40
C GLU A 304 -13.25 27.06 22.39
N ASP A 305 -13.56 27.22 23.69
CA ASP A 305 -12.55 27.45 24.72
C ASP A 305 -11.58 26.26 24.85
N THR A 306 -12.10 25.02 24.77
CA THR A 306 -11.30 23.81 24.81
C THR A 306 -10.37 23.72 23.60
N LEU A 307 -10.85 24.08 22.42
CA LEU A 307 -10.07 24.10 21.19
C LEU A 307 -8.96 25.16 21.26
N VAL A 308 -9.27 26.37 21.76
CA VAL A 308 -8.28 27.43 21.96
C VAL A 308 -7.19 26.97 22.94
N GLN A 309 -7.58 26.38 24.07
CA GLN A 309 -6.62 25.82 25.03
C GLN A 309 -5.75 24.74 24.41
N PHE A 310 -6.34 23.82 23.65
CA PHE A 310 -5.60 22.77 22.96
C PHE A 310 -4.58 23.32 21.94
N ILE A 311 -4.98 24.33 21.14
CA ILE A 311 -4.09 24.99 20.16
C ILE A 311 -2.92 25.67 20.88
N ASN A 312 -3.20 26.38 21.98
CA ASN A 312 -2.18 27.03 22.78
C ASN A 312 -1.17 26.03 23.34
N LEU A 313 -1.64 24.92 23.93
CA LEU A 313 -0.78 23.87 24.45
C LEU A 313 0.06 23.19 23.34
N LYS A 314 -0.51 22.97 22.17
CA LYS A 314 0.26 22.47 21.01
C LYS A 314 1.35 23.43 20.54
N THR A 315 1.04 24.72 20.56
CA THR A 315 2.02 25.77 20.20
C THR A 315 3.16 25.83 21.21
N GLN A 316 2.84 25.80 22.51
CA GLN A 316 3.84 25.74 23.59
C GLN A 316 4.70 24.48 23.47
N LYS A 317 4.09 23.32 23.26
CA LYS A 317 4.83 22.06 23.05
C LYS A 317 5.83 22.19 21.91
N LYS A 318 5.43 22.76 20.76
CA LYS A 318 6.31 22.96 19.60
C LYS A 318 7.48 23.89 19.93
N SER A 319 7.23 24.95 20.72
CA SER A 319 8.28 25.88 21.17
C SER A 319 9.28 25.16 22.08
N ILE A 320 8.80 24.40 23.05
CA ILE A 320 9.64 23.63 23.97
C ILE A 320 10.45 22.56 23.20
N GLU A 321 9.86 21.87 22.25
CA GLU A 321 10.58 20.88 21.40
C GLU A 321 11.69 21.55 20.57
N ALA A 322 11.47 22.77 20.09
CA ALA A 322 12.50 23.55 19.38
C ALA A 322 13.65 23.97 20.33
N GLU A 323 13.33 24.43 21.54
CA GLU A 323 14.34 24.79 22.57
C GLU A 323 15.17 23.57 23.00
N ILE A 324 14.52 22.42 23.20
CA ILE A 324 15.21 21.14 23.49
C ILE A 324 16.18 20.81 22.35
N GLY A 325 15.72 20.88 21.08
CA GLY A 325 16.55 20.58 19.91
C GLY A 325 17.78 21.54 19.79
N GLU A 326 17.61 22.81 20.16
CA GLU A 326 18.73 23.75 20.21
C GLU A 326 19.74 23.39 21.33
N LEU A 327 19.24 23.08 22.52
CA LEU A 327 20.09 22.66 23.65
C LEU A 327 20.83 21.35 23.33
N GLU A 328 20.16 20.36 22.74
CA GLU A 328 20.80 19.12 22.28
C GLU A 328 21.91 19.39 21.27
N SER A 329 21.67 20.29 20.32
CA SER A 329 22.68 20.66 19.32
C SER A 329 23.90 21.30 19.98
N ARG A 330 23.69 22.22 20.94
CA ARG A 330 24.77 22.86 21.72
C ARG A 330 25.53 21.85 22.56
N LEU A 331 24.86 20.91 23.21
CA LEU A 331 25.50 19.85 24.01
C LEU A 331 26.31 18.91 23.12
N LYS A 332 25.83 18.53 21.94
CA LYS A 332 26.58 17.70 20.97
C LYS A 332 27.88 18.39 20.53
N VAL A 333 27.83 19.70 20.23
CA VAL A 333 29.03 20.47 19.89
C VAL A 333 30.00 20.54 21.08
N ALA A 334 29.52 20.81 22.30
CA ALA A 334 30.34 20.85 23.49
C ALA A 334 31.01 19.49 23.80
N TYR A 335 30.29 18.39 23.62
CA TYR A 335 30.81 17.04 23.76
C TYR A 335 31.90 16.74 22.72
N GLN A 336 31.72 17.11 21.47
CA GLN A 336 32.73 16.94 20.41
C GLN A 336 34.00 17.74 20.68
N LEU A 337 33.88 18.90 21.31
CA LEU A 337 35.03 19.80 21.60
C LEU A 337 35.79 19.39 22.88
N SER A 338 35.12 18.82 23.89
CA SER A 338 35.69 18.66 25.21
C SER A 338 35.92 17.22 25.69
N HIS A 339 35.35 16.20 25.08
CA HIS A 339 35.35 14.78 25.50
C HIS A 339 34.97 14.53 26.97
N THR A 340 34.44 15.52 27.68
CA THR A 340 34.30 15.52 29.14
C THR A 340 32.94 15.96 29.67
N VAL A 341 31.91 16.01 28.85
CA VAL A 341 30.55 16.23 29.38
C VAL A 341 30.07 14.93 30.02
N ARG A 342 30.17 14.84 31.36
CA ARG A 342 29.55 13.75 32.13
C ARG A 342 28.08 14.03 32.31
N GLY A 343 27.22 13.33 31.60
CA GLY A 343 25.76 13.36 31.74
C GLY A 343 25.17 12.07 31.20
N GLU A 344 24.19 11.51 31.89
CA GLU A 344 23.37 10.46 31.34
C GLU A 344 22.39 11.10 30.33
N TRP A 345 22.40 10.59 29.11
CA TRP A 345 21.42 10.96 28.12
C TRP A 345 20.12 10.23 28.43
N ILE A 346 19.07 10.98 28.76
CA ILE A 346 17.71 10.47 28.95
C ILE A 346 17.00 10.34 27.60
#